data_d39974cb83f2952439fe4a5114705201
#
_entry.id   d39974cb83f2952439fe4a5114705201
#
_cell.length_a   1.000
_cell.length_b   1.000
_cell.length_c   1.000
_cell.angle_alpha   90.00
_cell.angle_beta   90.00
_cell.angle_gamma   90.00
#
_symmetry.space_group_name_H-M   'P 1'
#
loop_
_entity.id
_entity.type
_entity.pdbx_description
1 polymer ?
#
loop_
_entity_poly.entity_id
_entity_poly.type
_entity_poly.pdbx_seq_one_letter_code
_entity_poly.pdbx_strand_id
1 'polypeptide(L)'
;MITTHPTLDAILNAYREQIGANFIGYRNHCYRVLNIYQALGLLYDTPVDLEQAAIALAFHDVGIWTDHTVDYLPPSIREAKAYLATRPEIDEIQTILMISQHHKIRTFMFDTEVELFRQADLV
;
A
#
# COMPACT_ATOMS: atom_id res chain seq x y z
N MET A 1 17.77 3.80 3.29
CA MET A 1 16.77 3.69 2.21
C MET A 1 16.42 2.23 1.99
N ILE A 2 15.14 1.91 1.93
CA ILE A 2 14.66 0.54 1.70
C ILE A 2 14.75 0.25 0.21
N THR A 3 15.54 -0.76 -0.16
CA THR A 3 15.68 -1.21 -1.55
C THR A 3 15.06 -2.59 -1.79
N THR A 4 14.90 -3.36 -0.72
CA THR A 4 14.24 -4.67 -0.75
C THR A 4 13.40 -4.85 0.50
N HIS A 5 12.21 -5.43 0.32
CA HIS A 5 11.29 -5.77 1.39
C HIS A 5 10.63 -7.10 1.02
N PRO A 6 10.89 -8.19 1.76
CA PRO A 6 10.45 -9.53 1.34
C PRO A 6 8.94 -9.64 1.14
N THR A 7 8.14 -9.07 2.03
CA THR A 7 6.68 -9.15 1.93
C THR A 7 6.17 -8.38 0.72
N LEU A 8 6.67 -7.16 0.49
CA LEU A 8 6.29 -6.36 -0.66
C LEU A 8 6.63 -7.10 -1.96
N ASP A 9 7.86 -7.60 -2.07
CA ASP A 9 8.30 -8.32 -3.26
C ASP A 9 7.49 -9.60 -3.49
N ALA A 10 7.19 -10.36 -2.44
CA ALA A 10 6.41 -11.60 -2.56
C ALA A 10 5.00 -11.33 -3.09
N ILE A 11 4.33 -10.31 -2.57
CA ILE A 11 2.99 -9.95 -3.02
C ILE A 11 3.03 -9.45 -4.46
N LEU A 12 3.94 -8.53 -4.77
CA LEU A 12 4.06 -7.99 -6.13
C LEU A 12 4.34 -9.08 -7.15
N ASN A 13 5.25 -10.02 -6.82
CA ASN A 13 5.57 -11.12 -7.73
C ASN A 13 4.37 -12.05 -7.98
N ALA A 14 3.47 -12.19 -7.02
CA ALA A 14 2.24 -12.97 -7.21
C ALA A 14 1.32 -12.36 -8.28
N TYR A 15 1.41 -11.04 -8.50
CA TYR A 15 0.62 -10.33 -9.51
C TYR A 15 1.43 -9.92 -10.73
N ARG A 16 2.69 -10.34 -10.82
CA ARG A 16 3.61 -9.89 -11.88
C ARG A 16 3.05 -10.11 -13.28
N GLU A 17 2.48 -11.28 -13.52
CA GLU A 17 1.93 -11.62 -14.84
C GLU A 17 0.73 -10.73 -15.19
N GLN A 18 -0.16 -10.50 -14.23
CA GLN A 18 -1.34 -9.66 -14.43
C GLN A 18 -0.95 -8.19 -14.64
N ILE A 19 0.02 -7.68 -13.91
CA ILE A 19 0.52 -6.31 -14.05
C ILE A 19 1.28 -6.15 -15.38
N GLY A 20 2.03 -7.15 -15.78
CA GLY A 20 2.69 -7.18 -17.09
C GLY A 20 3.70 -6.05 -17.28
N ALA A 21 3.58 -5.32 -18.38
CA ALA A 21 4.53 -4.26 -18.76
C ALA A 21 4.67 -3.14 -17.72
N ASN A 22 3.67 -2.96 -16.86
CA ASN A 22 3.68 -1.92 -15.82
C ASN A 22 4.34 -2.38 -14.52
N PHE A 23 4.84 -3.62 -14.45
CA PHE A 23 5.33 -4.20 -13.20
C PHE A 23 6.48 -3.38 -12.58
N ILE A 24 7.50 -3.06 -13.38
CA ILE A 24 8.66 -2.32 -12.87
C ILE A 24 8.24 -0.92 -12.37
N GLY A 25 7.39 -0.22 -13.13
CA GLY A 25 6.88 1.09 -12.71
C GLY A 25 6.09 1.02 -11.42
N TYR A 26 5.22 0.03 -11.28
CA TYR A 26 4.43 -0.15 -10.07
C TYR A 26 5.32 -0.51 -8.87
N ARG A 27 6.25 -1.44 -9.06
CA ARG A 27 7.22 -1.80 -8.02
C ARG A 27 8.01 -0.58 -7.54
N ASN A 28 8.54 0.20 -8.48
CA ASN A 28 9.29 1.40 -8.13
C ASN A 28 8.44 2.42 -7.38
N HIS A 29 7.19 2.59 -7.78
CA HIS A 29 6.23 3.46 -7.07
C HIS A 29 6.02 2.99 -5.64
N CYS A 30 5.78 1.70 -5.43
CA CYS A 30 5.58 1.15 -4.08
C CYS A 30 6.80 1.39 -3.19
N TYR A 31 8.00 1.15 -3.69
CA TYR A 31 9.23 1.39 -2.91
C TYR A 31 9.46 2.86 -2.62
N ARG A 32 9.18 3.73 -3.58
CA ARG A 32 9.30 5.18 -3.35
C ARG A 32 8.36 5.64 -2.24
N VAL A 33 7.11 5.22 -2.30
CA VAL A 33 6.13 5.59 -1.28
C VAL A 33 6.49 5.01 0.09
N LEU A 34 6.98 3.76 0.14
CA LEU A 34 7.40 3.13 1.39
C LEU A 34 8.53 3.93 2.06
N ASN A 35 9.51 4.37 1.27
CA ASN A 35 10.60 5.19 1.80
C ASN A 35 10.13 6.56 2.28
N ILE A 36 9.21 7.20 1.56
CA ILE A 36 8.63 8.49 1.97
C ILE A 36 7.82 8.31 3.26
N TYR A 37 7.04 7.25 3.37
CA TYR A 37 6.27 6.93 4.57
C TYR A 37 7.18 6.78 5.80
N GLN A 38 8.27 6.04 5.66
CA GLN A 38 9.26 5.89 6.73
C GLN A 38 9.84 7.26 7.12
N ALA A 39 10.21 8.07 6.14
CA ALA A 39 10.77 9.40 6.39
C ALA A 39 9.77 10.32 7.10
N LEU A 40 8.49 10.27 6.73
CA LEU A 40 7.44 11.04 7.39
C LEU A 40 7.24 10.59 8.84
N GLY A 41 7.30 9.29 9.10
CA GLY A 41 7.24 8.76 10.46
C GLY A 41 8.36 9.31 11.33
N LEU A 42 9.58 9.36 10.81
CA LEU A 42 10.72 9.93 11.52
C LEU A 42 10.55 11.44 11.71
N LEU A 43 10.11 12.15 10.68
CA LEU A 43 9.93 13.61 10.72
C LEU A 43 8.91 14.03 11.79
N TYR A 44 7.80 13.29 11.90
CA TYR A 44 6.73 13.60 12.84
C TYR A 44 6.83 12.83 14.16
N ASP A 45 7.95 12.14 14.37
CA ASP A 45 8.19 11.33 15.58
C ASP A 45 7.03 10.37 15.86
N THR A 46 6.55 9.73 14.81
CA THR A 46 5.43 8.77 14.86
C THR A 46 5.96 7.38 14.51
N PRO A 47 5.81 6.39 15.42
CA PRO A 47 6.14 5.01 15.06
C PRO A 47 5.25 4.52 13.92
N VAL A 48 5.86 3.91 12.89
CA VAL A 48 5.14 3.37 11.74
C VAL A 48 5.47 1.90 11.55
N ASP A 49 4.47 1.14 11.12
CA ASP A 49 4.61 -0.29 10.83
C ASP A 49 4.91 -0.45 9.34
N LEU A 50 6.19 -0.73 9.01
CA LEU A 50 6.62 -0.88 7.62
C LEU A 50 6.07 -2.16 6.98
N GLU A 51 5.87 -3.23 7.75
CA GLU A 51 5.27 -4.45 7.22
C GLU A 51 3.83 -4.20 6.76
N GLN A 52 3.04 -3.54 7.60
CA GLN A 52 1.66 -3.18 7.25
C GLN A 52 1.62 -2.24 6.04
N ALA A 53 2.49 -1.23 6.01
CA ALA A 53 2.56 -0.28 4.90
C ALA A 53 2.95 -0.99 3.60
N ALA A 54 3.89 -1.93 3.65
CA ALA A 54 4.29 -2.72 2.49
C ALA A 54 3.11 -3.52 1.93
N ILE A 55 2.32 -4.14 2.80
CA ILE A 55 1.11 -4.88 2.39
C ILE A 55 0.11 -3.92 1.74
N ALA A 56 -0.18 -2.80 2.38
CA ALA A 56 -1.12 -1.81 1.84
C ALA A 56 -0.66 -1.30 0.47
N LEU A 57 0.63 -1.00 0.31
CA LEU A 57 1.20 -0.52 -0.95
C LEU A 57 1.10 -1.57 -2.05
N ALA A 58 1.41 -2.83 -1.75
CA ALA A 58 1.34 -3.89 -2.75
C ALA A 58 -0.05 -3.98 -3.37
N PHE A 59 -1.09 -3.76 -2.59
CA PHE A 59 -2.48 -3.89 -3.04
C PHE A 59 -3.14 -2.59 -3.48
N HIS A 60 -2.59 -1.41 -3.16
CA HIS A 60 -3.36 -0.17 -3.25
C HIS A 60 -3.90 0.16 -4.65
N ASP A 61 -3.20 -0.23 -5.71
CA ASP A 61 -3.61 -0.01 -7.09
C ASP A 61 -3.81 -1.31 -7.88
N VAL A 62 -3.68 -2.47 -7.24
CA VAL A 62 -3.62 -3.75 -7.96
C VAL A 62 -4.90 -4.06 -8.75
N GLY A 63 -6.04 -3.53 -8.32
CA GLY A 63 -7.32 -3.71 -9.00
C GLY A 63 -7.35 -3.19 -10.42
N ILE A 64 -6.46 -2.24 -10.78
CA ILE A 64 -6.32 -1.78 -12.16
C ILE A 64 -6.06 -2.98 -13.09
N TRP A 65 -5.22 -3.90 -12.65
CA TRP A 65 -4.77 -5.03 -13.47
C TRP A 65 -5.55 -6.32 -13.23
N THR A 66 -6.06 -6.53 -12.01
CA THR A 66 -6.83 -7.75 -11.73
C THR A 66 -8.21 -7.70 -12.40
N ASP A 67 -8.83 -6.53 -12.43
CA ASP A 67 -10.19 -6.35 -12.94
C ASP A 67 -10.24 -5.46 -14.18
N HIS A 68 -9.08 -4.96 -14.67
CA HIS A 68 -8.98 -4.12 -15.86
C HIS A 68 -9.93 -2.93 -15.80
N THR A 69 -9.92 -2.20 -14.68
CA THR A 69 -10.85 -1.10 -14.44
C THR A 69 -10.15 0.12 -13.86
N VAL A 70 -10.67 1.30 -14.17
CA VAL A 70 -10.25 2.55 -13.51
C VAL A 70 -10.89 2.70 -12.13
N ASP A 71 -11.99 2.02 -11.88
CA ASP A 71 -12.61 1.90 -10.55
C ASP A 71 -11.94 0.75 -9.79
N TYR A 72 -10.67 0.93 -9.49
CA TYR A 72 -9.79 -0.14 -9.00
C TYR A 72 -9.85 -0.34 -7.48
N LEU A 73 -10.47 0.58 -6.73
CA LEU A 73 -10.45 0.51 -5.27
C LEU A 73 -11.19 -0.71 -4.72
N PRO A 74 -12.44 -1.01 -5.15
CA PRO A 74 -13.12 -2.22 -4.67
C PRO A 74 -12.35 -3.51 -4.93
N PRO A 75 -11.83 -3.79 -6.16
CA PRO A 75 -11.05 -5.00 -6.37
C PRO A 75 -9.72 -5.00 -5.62
N SER A 76 -9.05 -3.85 -5.45
CA SER A 76 -7.82 -3.77 -4.66
C SER A 76 -8.09 -4.16 -3.21
N ILE A 77 -9.17 -3.67 -2.61
CA ILE A 77 -9.58 -4.01 -1.25
C ILE A 77 -9.93 -5.50 -1.14
N ARG A 78 -10.64 -6.05 -2.14
CA ARG A 78 -10.96 -7.47 -2.18
C ARG A 78 -9.69 -8.33 -2.12
N GLU A 79 -8.70 -8.02 -2.94
CA GLU A 79 -7.43 -8.76 -2.97
C GLU A 79 -6.68 -8.62 -1.65
N ALA A 80 -6.64 -7.42 -1.07
CA ALA A 80 -6.01 -7.17 0.22
C ALA A 80 -6.67 -7.97 1.34
N LYS A 81 -8.00 -8.01 1.38
CA LYS A 81 -8.74 -8.77 2.40
C LYS A 81 -8.44 -10.26 2.32
N ALA A 82 -8.36 -10.81 1.10
CA ALA A 82 -8.02 -12.23 0.91
C ALA A 82 -6.62 -12.53 1.47
N TYR A 83 -5.65 -11.67 1.21
CA TYR A 83 -4.31 -11.82 1.76
C TYR A 83 -4.30 -11.68 3.29
N LEU A 84 -4.97 -10.66 3.83
CA LEU A 84 -4.99 -10.37 5.26
C LEU A 84 -5.66 -11.49 6.07
N ALA A 85 -6.53 -12.27 5.46
CA ALA A 85 -7.08 -13.46 6.09
C ALA A 85 -5.99 -14.49 6.46
N THR A 86 -4.84 -14.46 5.77
CA THR A 86 -3.67 -15.30 6.05
C THR A 86 -2.71 -14.67 7.05
N ARG A 87 -2.93 -13.41 7.44
CA ARG A 87 -2.04 -12.63 8.31
C ARG A 87 -2.83 -12.01 9.46
N PRO A 88 -3.34 -12.83 10.43
CA PRO A 88 -4.21 -12.32 11.51
C PRO A 88 -3.49 -11.36 12.47
N GLU A 89 -2.15 -11.33 12.47
CA GLU A 89 -1.37 -10.41 13.30
C GLU A 89 -1.37 -8.97 12.76
N ILE A 90 -1.76 -8.77 11.49
CA ILE A 90 -1.80 -7.45 10.86
C ILE A 90 -3.18 -6.82 11.11
N ASP A 91 -3.20 -5.54 11.47
CA ASP A 91 -4.46 -4.79 11.67
C ASP A 91 -5.18 -4.60 10.32
N GLU A 92 -6.21 -5.40 10.09
CA GLU A 92 -6.95 -5.39 8.82
C GLU A 92 -7.64 -4.05 8.60
N ILE A 93 -8.29 -3.52 9.63
CA ILE A 93 -9.05 -2.26 9.50
C ILE A 93 -8.13 -1.12 9.11
N GLN A 94 -7.00 -0.96 9.81
CA GLN A 94 -6.04 0.10 9.51
C GLN A 94 -5.44 -0.07 8.11
N THR A 95 -5.10 -1.30 7.72
CA THR A 95 -4.55 -1.58 6.38
C THR A 95 -5.53 -1.22 5.28
N ILE A 96 -6.81 -1.60 5.44
CA ILE A 96 -7.84 -1.28 4.45
C ILE A 96 -8.09 0.23 4.40
N LEU A 97 -8.03 0.94 5.53
CA LEU A 97 -8.12 2.41 5.54
C LEU A 97 -6.96 3.05 4.78
N MET A 98 -5.74 2.55 4.91
CA MET A 98 -4.60 3.03 4.12
C MET A 98 -4.92 2.93 2.63
N ILE A 99 -5.42 1.78 2.18
CA ILE A 99 -5.78 1.57 0.78
C ILE A 99 -6.92 2.49 0.36
N SER A 100 -7.99 2.58 1.14
CA SER A 100 -9.20 3.32 0.78
C SER A 100 -8.99 4.83 0.80
N GLN A 101 -8.05 5.35 1.59
CA GLN A 101 -7.82 6.79 1.75
C GLN A 101 -6.65 7.31 0.91
N HIS A 102 -5.82 6.45 0.32
CA HIS A 102 -4.56 6.86 -0.29
C HIS A 102 -4.72 7.90 -1.42
N HIS A 103 -5.80 7.85 -2.18
CA HIS A 103 -6.01 8.75 -3.32
C HIS A 103 -6.83 9.99 -2.98
N LYS A 104 -7.28 10.13 -1.72
CA LYS A 104 -8.07 11.29 -1.31
C LYS A 104 -7.16 12.48 -1.01
N ILE A 105 -7.62 13.67 -1.39
CA ILE A 105 -6.88 14.90 -1.15
C ILE A 105 -7.20 15.51 0.20
N ARG A 106 -8.24 15.04 0.89
CA ARG A 106 -8.60 15.51 2.24
C ARG A 106 -7.76 14.81 3.29
N THR A 107 -7.34 15.57 4.30
CA THR A 107 -6.66 15.02 5.47
C THR A 107 -7.54 13.98 6.18
N PHE A 108 -6.96 12.84 6.52
CA PHE A 108 -7.63 11.83 7.33
C PHE A 108 -7.25 12.06 8.80
N MET A 109 -8.24 12.47 9.61
CA MET A 109 -8.00 12.96 10.98
C MET A 109 -8.08 11.87 12.04
N PHE A 110 -8.54 10.67 11.70
CA PHE A 110 -8.89 9.65 12.69
C PHE A 110 -7.76 8.65 12.98
N ASP A 111 -6.69 8.66 12.19
CA ASP A 111 -5.57 7.74 12.36
C ASP A 111 -4.30 8.35 11.76
N THR A 112 -3.29 8.56 12.59
CA THR A 112 -2.06 9.24 12.17
C THR A 112 -1.29 8.43 11.14
N GLU A 113 -1.18 7.11 11.31
CA GLU A 113 -0.46 6.27 10.35
C GLU A 113 -1.15 6.26 8.99
N VAL A 114 -2.48 6.19 8.95
CA VAL A 114 -3.24 6.27 7.70
C VAL A 114 -3.02 7.61 7.02
N GLU A 115 -2.99 8.70 7.78
CA GLU A 115 -2.73 10.04 7.23
C GLU A 115 -1.32 10.16 6.65
N LEU A 116 -0.30 9.65 7.35
CA LEU A 116 1.07 9.68 6.84
C LEU A 116 1.20 8.84 5.56
N PHE A 117 0.52 7.70 5.50
CA PHE A 117 0.48 6.86 4.30
C PHE A 117 -0.14 7.64 3.13
N ARG A 118 -1.27 8.32 3.37
CA ARG A 118 -1.93 9.15 2.35
C ARG A 118 -0.99 10.25 1.85
N GLN A 119 -0.31 10.96 2.76
CA GLN A 119 0.65 12.00 2.40
C GLN A 119 1.82 11.43 1.58
N ALA A 120 2.34 10.29 1.97
CA ALA A 120 3.45 9.63 1.26
C ALA A 120 3.07 9.30 -0.19
N ASP A 121 1.84 8.83 -0.42
CA ASP A 121 1.37 8.48 -1.75
C ASP A 121 1.10 9.71 -2.63
N LEU A 122 0.77 10.84 -2.03
CA LEU A 122 0.52 12.09 -2.76
C LEU A 122 1.79 12.74 -3.34
N VAL A 123 2.95 12.43 -2.77
CA VAL A 123 4.22 13.08 -3.19
C VAL A 123 4.70 12.59 -4.58
#